data_4c22b413a61eee05fa7faf28d69a6671
#
_entry.id   4c22b413a61eee05fa7faf28d69a6671
#
_cell.length_a   1.000
_cell.length_b   1.000
_cell.length_c   1.000
_cell.angle_alpha   90.00
_cell.angle_beta   90.00
_cell.angle_gamma   90.00
#
_symmetry.space_group_name_H-M   'P 1'
#
loop_
_entity.id
_entity.type
_entity.pdbx_description
1 polymer ?
#
loop_
_entity_poly.entity_id
_entity_poly.type
_entity_poly.pdbx_seq_one_letter_code
_entity_poly.pdbx_strand_id
1 'polypeptide(L)'
;VDEGSLVYAIGFPMNLVNDTVKAPICRLGCISRVADAFVSPKTAETFLVDAQTFPGNSGGPIISRPEFISIQGTTHNEKANLIGILSAYIPYRDTLVSQQTHQPIMVREENSGLTIVHPVDRIKEAIELEYKRVCEKSNSHATKTD
;
A
#
# COMPACT_ATOMS: atom_id res chain seq x y z
N VAL A 1 -5.99 -9.54 -9.91
CA VAL A 1 -6.21 -9.92 -8.48
C VAL A 1 -7.51 -9.31 -8.02
N ASP A 2 -8.30 -10.10 -7.32
CA ASP A 2 -9.64 -9.75 -6.88
C ASP A 2 -9.70 -9.63 -5.35
N GLU A 3 -10.79 -9.12 -4.81
CA GLU A 3 -11.03 -9.10 -3.37
C GLU A 3 -11.00 -10.52 -2.81
N GLY A 4 -10.32 -10.72 -1.67
CA GLY A 4 -10.05 -12.02 -1.08
C GLY A 4 -8.76 -12.70 -1.56
N SER A 5 -8.14 -12.22 -2.66
CA SER A 5 -6.84 -12.77 -3.10
C SER A 5 -5.76 -12.56 -2.05
N LEU A 6 -4.93 -13.59 -1.83
CA LEU A 6 -3.85 -13.54 -0.86
C LEU A 6 -2.66 -12.73 -1.36
N VAL A 7 -2.05 -11.98 -0.45
CA VAL A 7 -0.90 -11.11 -0.73
C VAL A 7 0.18 -11.24 0.34
N TYR A 8 1.40 -10.89 -0.02
CA TYR A 8 2.50 -10.69 0.91
C TYR A 8 2.78 -9.19 1.05
N ALA A 9 2.75 -8.69 2.29
CA ALA A 9 3.24 -7.37 2.66
C ALA A 9 4.65 -7.50 3.23
N ILE A 10 5.64 -6.85 2.62
CA ILE A 10 7.05 -7.01 2.97
C ILE A 10 7.60 -5.64 3.42
N GLY A 11 8.33 -5.62 4.53
CA GLY A 11 8.89 -4.36 5.04
C GLY A 11 9.68 -4.53 6.34
N PHE A 12 9.97 -3.41 6.98
CA PHE A 12 10.77 -3.34 8.22
C PHE A 12 9.94 -2.71 9.36
N PRO A 13 8.88 -3.39 9.84
CA PRO A 13 8.01 -2.84 10.85
C PRO A 13 8.74 -2.55 12.15
N MET A 14 8.36 -1.45 12.82
CA MET A 14 8.83 -1.08 14.16
C MET A 14 10.36 -1.03 14.30
N ASN A 15 11.06 -0.79 13.20
CA ASN A 15 12.53 -0.79 13.17
C ASN A 15 13.16 -2.09 13.70
N LEU A 16 12.48 -3.22 13.53
CA LEU A 16 12.96 -4.55 13.93
C LEU A 16 14.11 -5.02 13.03
N VAL A 17 15.13 -4.17 12.96
CA VAL A 17 16.38 -4.41 12.24
C VAL A 17 17.51 -4.24 13.25
N ASN A 18 18.38 -5.21 13.37
CA ASN A 18 19.60 -5.08 14.15
C ASN A 18 20.82 -5.06 13.23
N ASP A 19 22.00 -4.77 13.78
CA ASP A 19 23.22 -4.69 13.00
C ASP A 19 23.60 -6.01 12.31
N THR A 20 23.09 -7.11 12.79
CA THR A 20 23.39 -8.46 12.31
C THR A 20 22.35 -8.98 11.32
N VAL A 21 21.05 -8.63 11.50
CA VAL A 21 19.95 -9.11 10.66
C VAL A 21 19.24 -7.92 10.02
N LYS A 22 19.45 -7.73 8.72
CA LYS A 22 18.82 -6.69 7.90
C LYS A 22 17.80 -7.29 6.92
N ALA A 23 17.10 -8.35 7.34
CA ALA A 23 16.08 -9.00 6.53
C ALA A 23 14.71 -8.36 6.76
N PRO A 24 13.92 -8.14 5.69
CA PRO A 24 12.55 -7.67 5.84
C PRO A 24 11.65 -8.73 6.47
N ILE A 25 10.59 -8.27 7.10
CA ILE A 25 9.53 -9.14 7.61
C ILE A 25 8.46 -9.27 6.54
N CYS A 26 8.10 -10.52 6.23
CA CYS A 26 7.02 -10.86 5.33
C CYS A 26 5.76 -11.19 6.15
N ARG A 27 4.63 -10.55 5.79
CA ARG A 27 3.32 -10.80 6.39
C ARG A 27 2.36 -11.27 5.32
N LEU A 28 1.54 -12.26 5.65
CA LEU A 28 0.43 -12.68 4.81
C LEU A 28 -0.77 -11.78 5.09
N GLY A 29 -1.47 -11.40 4.05
CA GLY A 29 -2.71 -10.65 4.09
C GLY A 29 -3.62 -11.01 2.91
N CYS A 30 -4.74 -10.32 2.77
CA CYS A 30 -5.61 -10.45 1.62
C CYS A 30 -6.09 -9.07 1.12
N ILE A 31 -6.48 -9.00 -0.15
CA ILE A 31 -7.09 -7.79 -0.72
C ILE A 31 -8.49 -7.65 -0.13
N SER A 32 -8.72 -6.53 0.57
CA SER A 32 -9.99 -6.27 1.24
C SER A 32 -10.96 -5.49 0.38
N ARG A 33 -10.48 -4.54 -0.42
CA ARG A 33 -11.31 -3.71 -1.28
C ARG A 33 -10.50 -3.09 -2.41
N VAL A 34 -10.96 -3.32 -3.64
CA VAL A 34 -10.43 -2.70 -4.86
C VAL A 34 -11.42 -1.77 -5.53
N ALA A 35 -12.70 -1.79 -5.12
CA ALA A 35 -13.78 -1.04 -5.76
C ALA A 35 -13.50 0.46 -5.89
N ASP A 36 -12.85 1.06 -4.91
CA ASP A 36 -12.48 2.48 -4.97
C ASP A 36 -11.52 2.79 -6.12
N ALA A 37 -10.66 1.83 -6.49
CA ALA A 37 -9.73 1.95 -7.61
C ALA A 37 -10.42 1.90 -8.97
N PHE A 38 -11.64 1.31 -9.05
CA PHE A 38 -12.38 1.15 -10.31
C PHE A 38 -13.52 2.15 -10.49
N VAL A 39 -14.16 2.60 -9.38
CA VAL A 39 -15.35 3.48 -9.45
C VAL A 39 -15.00 4.89 -9.89
N SER A 40 -13.79 5.36 -9.64
CA SER A 40 -13.34 6.67 -10.14
C SER A 40 -11.85 6.62 -10.46
N PRO A 41 -11.47 6.22 -11.69
CA PRO A 41 -10.06 6.11 -12.10
C PRO A 41 -9.23 7.39 -11.90
N LYS A 42 -9.91 8.54 -11.77
CA LYS A 42 -9.26 9.83 -11.52
C LYS A 42 -9.08 10.17 -10.04
N THR A 43 -9.80 9.53 -9.14
CA THR A 43 -9.81 9.86 -7.70
C THR A 43 -9.42 8.69 -6.81
N ALA A 44 -9.56 7.46 -7.27
CA ALA A 44 -9.15 6.29 -6.52
C ALA A 44 -7.66 6.00 -6.73
N GLU A 45 -6.86 6.55 -5.85
CA GLU A 45 -5.41 6.42 -5.89
C GLU A 45 -4.90 5.21 -5.12
N THR A 46 -5.78 4.49 -4.42
CA THR A 46 -5.41 3.43 -3.47
C THR A 46 -6.41 2.29 -3.44
N PHE A 47 -5.99 1.13 -2.96
CA PHE A 47 -6.83 0.01 -2.58
C PHE A 47 -6.50 -0.46 -1.16
N LEU A 48 -7.35 -1.30 -0.57
CA LEU A 48 -7.19 -1.76 0.81
C LEU A 48 -6.77 -3.23 0.86
N VAL A 49 -5.86 -3.50 1.78
CA VAL A 49 -5.36 -4.84 2.12
C VAL A 49 -5.58 -5.07 3.61
N ASP A 50 -6.15 -6.21 3.97
CA ASP A 50 -6.14 -6.72 5.34
C ASP A 50 -4.76 -7.35 5.60
N ALA A 51 -3.90 -6.57 6.23
CA ALA A 51 -2.59 -7.00 6.68
C ALA A 51 -2.19 -6.13 7.86
N GLN A 52 -1.81 -6.76 8.95
CA GLN A 52 -1.39 -6.04 10.15
C GLN A 52 -0.03 -5.36 9.92
N THR A 53 -0.06 -4.13 9.44
CA THR A 53 1.14 -3.33 9.15
C THR A 53 1.38 -2.29 10.25
N PHE A 54 2.63 -1.93 10.45
CA PHE A 54 3.08 -1.00 11.49
C PHE A 54 4.01 0.06 10.89
N PRO A 55 4.29 1.16 11.61
CA PRO A 55 5.31 2.13 11.21
C PRO A 55 6.62 1.41 10.82
N GLY A 56 7.18 1.80 9.68
CA GLY A 56 8.33 1.14 9.05
C GLY A 56 7.99 0.16 7.92
N ASN A 57 6.71 -0.20 7.74
CA ASN A 57 6.28 -0.94 6.55
C ASN A 57 6.04 -0.03 5.33
N SER A 58 5.85 1.28 5.53
CA SER A 58 5.60 2.22 4.44
C SER A 58 6.72 2.19 3.40
N GLY A 59 6.35 2.20 2.11
CA GLY A 59 7.26 2.00 0.99
C GLY A 59 7.54 0.53 0.67
N GLY A 60 7.10 -0.41 1.49
CA GLY A 60 7.24 -1.84 1.26
C GLY A 60 6.34 -2.36 0.13
N PRO A 61 6.79 -3.38 -0.63
CA PRO A 61 6.00 -3.96 -1.70
C PRO A 61 4.85 -4.82 -1.18
N ILE A 62 3.73 -4.77 -1.91
CA ILE A 62 2.64 -5.73 -1.82
C ILE A 62 2.72 -6.64 -3.04
N ILE A 63 2.87 -7.94 -2.79
CA ILE A 63 3.08 -8.96 -3.82
C ILE A 63 1.90 -9.94 -3.79
N SER A 64 1.25 -10.16 -4.95
CA SER A 64 0.20 -11.17 -5.06
C SER A 64 0.77 -12.56 -4.85
N ARG A 65 0.07 -13.39 -4.08
CA ARG A 65 0.40 -14.80 -3.94
C ARG A 65 -0.14 -15.58 -5.16
N PRO A 66 0.62 -16.50 -5.74
CA PRO A 66 0.07 -17.46 -6.71
C PRO A 66 -1.03 -18.29 -6.06
N GLU A 67 -2.16 -18.42 -6.74
CA GLU A 67 -3.32 -19.19 -6.28
C GLU A 67 -3.68 -20.21 -7.35
N PHE A 68 -3.60 -21.49 -7.02
CA PHE A 68 -3.96 -22.60 -7.93
C PHE A 68 -5.45 -22.93 -7.88
N ILE A 69 -6.15 -22.48 -6.85
CA ILE A 69 -7.59 -22.67 -6.65
C ILE A 69 -8.21 -21.29 -6.54
N SER A 70 -9.07 -20.93 -7.49
CA SER A 70 -9.83 -19.70 -7.45
C SER A 70 -11.26 -19.97 -6.97
N ILE A 71 -11.86 -18.98 -6.29
CA ILE A 71 -13.28 -18.95 -6.02
C ILE A 71 -14.01 -18.82 -7.36
N GLN A 72 -15.15 -19.51 -7.54
CA GLN A 72 -15.90 -19.46 -8.78
C GLN A 72 -16.21 -18.01 -9.21
N GLY A 73 -15.76 -17.63 -10.40
CA GLY A 73 -15.91 -16.28 -10.95
C GLY A 73 -14.71 -15.35 -10.75
N THR A 74 -13.62 -15.80 -10.11
CA THR A 74 -12.36 -15.04 -9.99
C THR A 74 -11.31 -15.51 -10.98
N THR A 75 -10.36 -14.63 -11.31
CA THR A 75 -9.25 -14.95 -12.21
C THR A 75 -8.14 -15.71 -11.51
N HIS A 76 -7.66 -16.76 -12.14
CA HIS A 76 -6.51 -17.52 -11.65
C HIS A 76 -5.22 -16.68 -11.70
N ASN A 77 -4.46 -16.67 -10.61
CA ASN A 77 -3.18 -15.97 -10.55
C ASN A 77 -2.02 -16.96 -10.39
N GLU A 78 -1.40 -17.32 -11.51
CA GLU A 78 -0.33 -18.34 -11.54
C GLU A 78 1.03 -17.80 -11.08
N LYS A 79 1.22 -16.49 -11.03
CA LYS A 79 2.51 -15.86 -10.77
C LYS A 79 2.43 -14.82 -9.64
N ALA A 80 3.50 -14.72 -8.88
CA ALA A 80 3.68 -13.62 -7.95
C ALA A 80 3.97 -12.33 -8.73
N ASN A 81 3.17 -11.29 -8.48
CA ASN A 81 3.31 -9.98 -9.12
C ASN A 81 3.38 -8.88 -8.08
N LEU A 82 4.19 -7.86 -8.33
CA LEU A 82 4.11 -6.61 -7.59
C LEU A 82 2.80 -5.93 -7.96
N ILE A 83 1.91 -5.75 -7.00
CA ILE A 83 0.58 -5.14 -7.21
C ILE A 83 0.48 -3.73 -6.64
N GLY A 84 1.37 -3.35 -5.73
CA GLY A 84 1.40 -2.00 -5.18
C GLY A 84 2.49 -1.79 -4.14
N ILE A 85 2.49 -0.56 -3.59
CA ILE A 85 3.37 -0.13 -2.49
C ILE A 85 2.51 0.29 -1.31
N LEU A 86 2.88 -0.19 -0.14
CA LEU A 86 2.26 0.10 1.14
C LEU A 86 2.49 1.56 1.52
N SER A 87 1.42 2.26 1.90
CA SER A 87 1.47 3.67 2.29
C SER A 87 1.27 3.85 3.80
N ALA A 88 0.09 3.45 4.29
CA ALA A 88 -0.30 3.67 5.68
C ALA A 88 -1.28 2.58 6.14
N TYR A 89 -1.53 2.51 7.45
CA TYR A 89 -2.67 1.75 7.98
C TYR A 89 -3.82 2.70 8.33
N ILE A 90 -5.03 2.18 8.38
CA ILE A 90 -6.21 2.92 8.84
C ILE A 90 -6.32 2.74 10.36
N PRO A 91 -6.21 3.82 11.16
CA PRO A 91 -6.38 3.72 12.59
C PRO A 91 -7.86 3.57 12.97
N TYR A 92 -8.15 2.72 13.94
CA TYR A 92 -9.39 2.74 14.69
C TYR A 92 -9.25 3.68 15.88
N ARG A 93 -10.17 4.64 16.01
CA ARG A 93 -10.16 5.61 17.10
C ARG A 93 -11.37 5.44 17.98
N ASP A 94 -11.12 5.28 19.26
CA ASP A 94 -12.14 5.26 20.31
C ASP A 94 -11.94 6.47 21.23
N THR A 95 -13.06 7.13 21.55
CA THR A 95 -13.04 8.33 22.39
C THR A 95 -13.76 8.07 23.70
N LEU A 96 -13.01 8.04 24.78
CA LEU A 96 -13.57 7.98 26.12
C LEU A 96 -14.05 9.37 26.56
N VAL A 97 -15.31 9.44 26.97
CA VAL A 97 -15.95 10.68 27.46
C VAL A 97 -16.26 10.60 28.95
N SER A 98 -16.11 11.71 29.66
CA SER A 98 -16.52 11.83 31.05
C SER A 98 -18.03 11.72 31.17
N GLN A 99 -18.51 10.87 32.05
CA GLN A 99 -19.95 10.76 32.35
C GLN A 99 -20.50 12.01 33.04
N GLN A 100 -19.65 12.78 33.74
CA GLN A 100 -20.07 13.99 34.46
C GLN A 100 -20.05 15.23 33.57
N THR A 101 -19.03 15.39 32.75
CA THR A 101 -18.83 16.65 31.96
C THR A 101 -19.17 16.48 30.49
N HIS A 102 -19.41 15.27 30.02
CA HIS A 102 -19.56 14.90 28.60
C HIS A 102 -18.41 15.38 27.69
N GLN A 103 -17.25 15.68 28.29
CA GLN A 103 -16.06 16.07 27.56
C GLN A 103 -15.16 14.87 27.26
N PRO A 104 -14.45 14.85 26.15
CA PRO A 104 -13.48 13.81 25.84
C PRO A 104 -12.34 13.83 26.88
N ILE A 105 -12.05 12.66 27.46
CA ILE A 105 -10.96 12.46 28.44
C ILE A 105 -9.73 11.91 27.73
N MET A 106 -9.93 10.95 26.82
CA MET A 106 -8.86 10.24 26.14
C MET A 106 -9.32 9.79 24.76
N VAL A 107 -8.42 9.90 23.79
CA VAL A 107 -8.57 9.25 22.49
C VAL A 107 -7.60 8.08 22.45
N ARG A 108 -8.12 6.87 22.26
CA ARG A 108 -7.34 5.66 22.04
C ARG A 108 -7.30 5.38 20.55
N GLU A 109 -6.10 5.16 20.03
CA GLU A 109 -5.89 4.80 18.64
C GLU A 109 -5.31 3.38 18.56
N GLU A 110 -5.94 2.53 17.77
CA GLU A 110 -5.52 1.16 17.54
C GLU A 110 -5.36 0.91 16.03
N ASN A 111 -4.53 -0.07 15.69
CA ASN A 111 -4.39 -0.51 14.31
C ASN A 111 -5.63 -1.35 13.93
N SER A 112 -6.37 -0.92 12.92
CA SER A 112 -7.56 -1.65 12.44
C SER A 112 -7.24 -2.93 11.66
N GLY A 113 -5.97 -3.16 11.31
CA GLY A 113 -5.56 -4.22 10.39
C GLY A 113 -5.67 -3.83 8.91
N LEU A 114 -6.41 -2.77 8.58
CA LEU A 114 -6.56 -2.32 7.20
C LEU A 114 -5.41 -1.41 6.78
N THR A 115 -4.82 -1.75 5.65
CA THR A 115 -3.66 -1.07 5.07
C THR A 115 -4.02 -0.42 3.74
N ILE A 116 -3.58 0.81 3.55
CA ILE A 116 -3.72 1.58 2.31
C ILE A 116 -2.53 1.27 1.40
N VAL A 117 -2.82 0.92 0.15
CA VAL A 117 -1.83 0.53 -0.85
C VAL A 117 -2.02 1.35 -2.12
N HIS A 118 -0.93 1.94 -2.63
CA HIS A 118 -0.91 2.55 -3.95
C HIS A 118 -0.67 1.47 -5.01
N PRO A 119 -1.53 1.35 -6.04
CA PRO A 119 -1.39 0.33 -7.07
C PRO A 119 -0.15 0.57 -7.94
N VAL A 120 0.40 -0.52 -8.48
CA VAL A 120 1.60 -0.50 -9.33
C VAL A 120 1.45 0.41 -10.56
N ASP A 121 0.25 0.60 -11.06
CA ASP A 121 0.00 1.45 -12.22
C ASP A 121 0.31 2.93 -11.92
N ARG A 122 0.05 3.41 -10.70
CA ARG A 122 0.44 4.75 -10.26
C ARG A 122 1.95 4.92 -10.17
N ILE A 123 2.65 3.85 -9.82
CA ILE A 123 4.12 3.83 -9.81
C ILE A 123 4.67 3.97 -11.23
N LYS A 124 4.10 3.22 -12.19
CA LYS A 124 4.47 3.31 -13.60
C LYS A 124 4.23 4.71 -14.16
N GLU A 125 3.05 5.29 -13.91
CA GLU A 125 2.72 6.66 -14.29
C GLU A 125 3.74 7.67 -13.74
N ALA A 126 4.10 7.56 -12.46
CA ALA A 126 5.09 8.45 -11.84
C ALA A 126 6.48 8.33 -12.49
N ILE A 127 6.92 7.11 -12.78
CA ILE A 127 8.18 6.85 -13.48
C ILE A 127 8.17 7.44 -14.89
N GLU A 128 7.09 7.26 -15.64
CA GLU A 128 6.96 7.80 -17.01
C GLU A 128 6.96 9.32 -17.02
N LEU A 129 6.26 9.95 -16.09
CA LEU A 129 6.24 11.41 -15.95
C LEU A 129 7.63 11.96 -15.65
N GLU A 130 8.35 11.36 -14.72
CA GLU A 130 9.70 11.80 -14.37
C GLU A 130 10.68 11.55 -15.51
N TYR A 131 10.59 10.43 -16.19
CA TYR A 131 11.42 10.14 -17.37
C TYR A 131 11.24 11.20 -18.47
N LYS A 132 9.99 11.56 -18.81
CA LYS A 132 9.70 12.63 -19.77
C LYS A 132 10.31 13.97 -19.33
N ARG A 133 10.15 14.33 -18.05
CA ARG A 133 10.71 15.56 -17.49
C ARG A 133 12.23 15.64 -17.60
N VAL A 134 12.92 14.53 -17.35
CA VAL A 134 14.38 14.45 -17.46
C VAL A 134 14.84 14.56 -18.92
N CYS A 135 14.16 13.87 -19.84
CA CYS A 135 14.47 13.95 -21.28
C CYS A 135 14.27 15.36 -21.84
N GLU A 136 13.21 16.06 -21.46
CA GLU A 136 12.95 17.44 -21.89
C GLU A 136 14.02 18.41 -21.38
N LYS A 137 14.46 18.26 -20.13
CA LYS A 137 15.54 19.06 -19.56
C LYS A 137 16.87 18.82 -20.29
N SER A 138 17.17 17.60 -20.65
CA SER A 138 18.40 17.26 -21.39
C SER A 138 18.41 17.91 -22.78
N ASN A 139 17.28 17.88 -23.49
CA ASN A 139 17.15 18.50 -24.82
C ASN A 139 17.24 20.04 -24.76
N SER A 140 16.70 20.66 -23.68
CA SER A 140 16.75 22.12 -23.53
C SER A 140 18.17 22.65 -23.19
N HIS A 141 19.06 21.82 -22.69
CA HIS A 141 20.46 22.16 -22.47
C HIS A 141 21.31 22.00 -23.74
N ALA A 142 20.97 21.03 -24.58
CA ALA A 142 21.66 20.81 -25.86
C ALA A 142 21.44 21.95 -26.89
N THR A 143 20.28 22.61 -26.82
CA THR A 143 19.96 23.73 -27.74
C THR A 143 20.48 25.12 -27.31
N LYS A 144 21.17 25.22 -26.17
CA LYS A 144 21.75 26.49 -25.67
C LYS A 144 23.26 26.61 -25.86
N THR A 145 23.88 25.67 -26.55
CA THR A 145 25.35 25.62 -26.78
C THR A 145 25.78 25.87 -28.24
N ASP A 146 24.85 26.37 -29.07
CA ASP A 146 25.17 26.85 -30.43
C ASP A 146 25.12 28.40 -30.50
#